data_5c1da2107200dfea7a563212ea81c341
#
_entry.id   5c1da2107200dfea7a563212ea81c341
#
_cell.length_a   1.000
_cell.length_b   1.000
_cell.length_c   1.000
_cell.angle_alpha   90.00
_cell.angle_beta   90.00
_cell.angle_gamma   90.00
#
_symmetry.space_group_name_H-M   'P 1'
#
loop_
_entity.id
_entity.type
_entity.pdbx_description
1 polymer ?
#
loop_
_entity_poly.entity_id
_entity_poly.type
_entity_poly.pdbx_seq_one_letter_code
_entity_poly.pdbx_strand_id
1 'polypeptide(L)'
;MITKAPDGKLLWLEKGNGKAGLKHIVDGHAADFEAKGIKDIPSFLNEVLKAKPIKTGVGKNGPFADYLVNGVKYRVAYGTNGFIVSFYPID
;
A
#
# COMPACT_ATOMS: atom_id res chain seq x y z
N MET A 1 5.81 5.42 -9.25
CA MET A 1 4.55 6.11 -8.94
C MET A 1 4.75 7.05 -7.75
N ILE A 2 4.28 8.27 -7.88
CA ILE A 2 4.31 9.25 -6.79
C ILE A 2 2.88 9.75 -6.60
N THR A 3 2.42 9.81 -5.36
CA THR A 3 1.08 10.32 -5.05
C THR A 3 1.11 11.16 -3.78
N LYS A 4 0.10 12.01 -3.62
CA LYS A 4 -0.04 12.87 -2.46
C LYS A 4 -1.20 12.38 -1.61
N ALA A 5 -0.93 12.04 -0.36
CA ALA A 5 -1.97 11.64 0.57
C ALA A 5 -2.85 12.84 0.95
N PRO A 6 -4.09 12.61 1.45
CA PRO A 6 -4.97 13.71 1.85
C PRO A 6 -4.38 14.67 2.87
N ASP A 7 -3.45 14.22 3.70
CA ASP A 7 -2.76 15.07 4.67
C ASP A 7 -1.62 15.90 4.07
N GLY A 8 -1.40 15.80 2.76
CA GLY A 8 -0.35 16.52 2.06
C GLY A 8 0.98 15.79 1.96
N LYS A 9 1.12 14.63 2.60
CA LYS A 9 2.35 13.86 2.57
C LYS A 9 2.55 13.21 1.20
N LEU A 10 3.77 13.26 0.68
CA LEU A 10 4.11 12.57 -0.56
C LEU A 10 4.51 11.14 -0.26
N LEU A 11 3.90 10.21 -1.00
CA LEU A 11 4.20 8.78 -0.92
C LEU A 11 4.64 8.32 -2.30
N TRP A 12 5.61 7.41 -2.36
CA TRP A 12 6.06 6.89 -3.66
C TRP A 12 6.36 5.41 -3.61
N LEU A 13 6.15 4.78 -4.76
CA LEU A 13 6.42 3.37 -4.98
C LEU A 13 7.53 3.22 -5.99
N GLU A 14 8.59 2.51 -5.64
CA GLU A 14 9.68 2.16 -6.53
C GLU A 14 9.63 0.66 -6.80
N LYS A 15 10.38 0.23 -7.82
CA LYS A 15 10.51 -1.19 -8.14
C LYS A 15 10.95 -1.99 -6.90
N GLY A 16 11.96 -1.49 -6.19
CA GLY A 16 12.40 -2.11 -4.97
C GLY A 16 13.06 -3.46 -5.16
N ASN A 17 12.96 -4.29 -4.13
CA ASN A 17 13.52 -5.63 -4.10
C ASN A 17 12.60 -6.56 -3.31
N GLY A 18 13.05 -7.77 -2.98
CA GLY A 18 12.22 -8.74 -2.26
C GLY A 18 11.86 -8.33 -0.82
N LYS A 19 12.44 -7.23 -0.30
CA LYS A 19 12.18 -6.77 1.06
C LYS A 19 11.28 -5.55 1.11
N ALA A 20 11.23 -4.76 0.04
CA ALA A 20 10.45 -3.51 0.02
C ALA A 20 10.16 -3.06 -1.40
N GLY A 21 9.06 -2.33 -1.58
CA GLY A 21 8.66 -1.75 -2.85
C GLY A 21 7.78 -2.69 -3.67
N LEU A 22 7.60 -2.36 -4.96
CA LEU A 22 6.69 -3.10 -5.84
C LEU A 22 7.06 -4.58 -5.96
N LYS A 23 8.34 -4.90 -6.10
CA LYS A 23 8.77 -6.29 -6.22
C LYS A 23 8.38 -7.11 -4.99
N HIS A 24 8.55 -6.55 -3.79
CA HIS A 24 8.13 -7.20 -2.56
C HIS A 24 6.61 -7.44 -2.54
N ILE A 25 5.83 -6.43 -2.95
CA ILE A 25 4.37 -6.55 -2.99
C ILE A 25 3.95 -7.65 -3.96
N VAL A 26 4.51 -7.66 -5.16
CA VAL A 26 4.16 -8.67 -6.17
C VAL A 26 4.61 -10.06 -5.71
N ASP A 27 5.85 -10.21 -5.27
CA ASP A 27 6.38 -11.52 -4.88
C ASP A 27 5.63 -12.11 -3.67
N GLY A 28 5.26 -11.26 -2.72
CA GLY A 28 4.64 -11.72 -1.48
C GLY A 28 3.12 -11.75 -1.49
N HIS A 29 2.46 -10.92 -2.30
CA HIS A 29 1.02 -10.68 -2.18
C HIS A 29 0.26 -10.71 -3.50
N ALA A 30 0.89 -11.00 -4.64
CA ALA A 30 0.20 -11.00 -5.93
C ALA A 30 -1.02 -11.92 -5.95
N ALA A 31 -0.91 -13.11 -5.36
CA ALA A 31 -2.02 -14.06 -5.30
C ALA A 31 -3.21 -13.52 -4.49
N ASP A 32 -2.93 -12.76 -3.43
CA ASP A 32 -3.96 -12.14 -2.60
C ASP A 32 -4.76 -11.11 -3.40
N PHE A 33 -4.06 -10.29 -4.19
CA PHE A 33 -4.71 -9.30 -5.03
C PHE A 33 -5.47 -9.94 -6.19
N GLU A 34 -4.89 -10.96 -6.80
CA GLU A 34 -5.53 -11.68 -7.90
C GLU A 34 -6.85 -12.32 -7.43
N ALA A 35 -6.86 -12.89 -6.24
CA ALA A 35 -8.07 -13.47 -5.66
C ALA A 35 -9.18 -12.43 -5.48
N LYS A 36 -8.85 -11.16 -5.43
CA LYS A 36 -9.80 -10.04 -5.31
C LYS A 36 -10.05 -9.33 -6.65
N GLY A 37 -9.55 -9.89 -7.75
CA GLY A 37 -9.74 -9.34 -9.08
C GLY A 37 -8.83 -8.16 -9.43
N ILE A 38 -7.80 -7.92 -8.65
CA ILE A 38 -6.89 -6.80 -8.86
C ILE A 38 -5.68 -7.28 -9.64
N LYS A 39 -5.51 -6.78 -10.86
CA LYS A 39 -4.42 -7.17 -11.75
C LYS A 39 -3.31 -6.13 -11.84
N ASP A 40 -3.66 -4.85 -11.71
CA ASP A 40 -2.69 -3.75 -11.78
C ASP A 40 -2.52 -3.16 -10.39
N ILE A 41 -1.59 -3.73 -9.63
CA ILE A 41 -1.35 -3.35 -8.25
C ILE A 41 -0.95 -1.87 -8.11
N PRO A 42 0.00 -1.33 -8.89
CA PRO A 42 0.36 0.08 -8.76
C PRO A 42 -0.81 1.03 -9.00
N SER A 43 -1.63 0.76 -10.01
CA SER A 43 -2.79 1.58 -10.31
C SER A 43 -3.81 1.53 -9.19
N PHE A 44 -4.07 0.33 -8.67
CA PHE A 44 -4.99 0.15 -7.54
C PHE A 44 -4.48 0.88 -6.29
N LEU A 45 -3.19 0.74 -5.99
CA LEU A 45 -2.57 1.42 -4.84
C LEU A 45 -2.71 2.94 -4.97
N ASN A 46 -2.48 3.47 -6.16
CA ASN A 46 -2.62 4.90 -6.41
C ASN A 46 -4.04 5.38 -6.10
N GLU A 47 -5.06 4.62 -6.50
CA GLU A 47 -6.45 4.95 -6.19
C GLU A 47 -6.74 4.85 -4.69
N VAL A 48 -6.23 3.82 -4.02
CA VAL A 48 -6.41 3.63 -2.58
C VAL A 48 -5.83 4.82 -1.81
N LEU A 49 -4.66 5.30 -2.20
CA LEU A 49 -3.98 6.38 -1.50
C LEU A 49 -4.65 7.74 -1.66
N LYS A 50 -5.58 7.88 -2.60
CA LYS A 50 -6.38 9.10 -2.74
C LYS A 50 -7.49 9.18 -1.69
N ALA A 51 -7.84 8.06 -1.10
CA ALA A 51 -8.87 8.00 -0.07
C ALA A 51 -8.29 8.33 1.29
N LYS A 52 -9.17 8.66 2.23
CA LYS A 52 -8.77 8.89 3.61
C LYS A 52 -8.65 7.55 4.32
N PRO A 53 -7.56 7.29 5.05
CA PRO A 53 -7.42 6.02 5.76
C PRO A 53 -8.44 5.91 6.89
N ILE A 54 -8.86 4.68 7.19
CA ILE A 54 -9.76 4.41 8.31
C ILE A 54 -8.99 4.23 9.61
N LYS A 55 -7.69 3.98 9.52
CA LYS A 55 -6.82 3.79 10.69
C LYS A 55 -5.38 4.07 10.28
N THR A 56 -4.62 4.67 11.19
CA THR A 56 -3.19 4.84 11.03
C THR A 56 -2.50 4.41 12.31
N GLY A 57 -1.21 4.05 12.20
CA GLY A 57 -0.46 3.65 13.38
C GLY A 57 0.99 3.38 13.04
N VAL A 58 1.71 2.85 14.01
CA VAL A 58 3.09 2.44 13.85
C VAL A 58 3.18 0.98 14.27
N GLY A 59 3.53 0.14 13.33
CA GLY A 59 3.68 -1.28 13.56
C GLY A 59 5.13 -1.70 13.64
N LYS A 60 5.34 -3.02 13.58
CA LYS A 60 6.67 -3.63 13.65
C LYS A 60 7.60 -3.12 12.55
N ASN A 61 7.06 -2.85 11.37
CA ASN A 61 7.83 -2.44 10.19
C ASN A 61 7.75 -0.93 9.95
N GLY A 62 7.30 -0.16 10.92
CA GLY A 62 7.18 1.29 10.81
C GLY A 62 5.75 1.76 10.64
N PRO A 63 5.55 3.00 10.16
CA PRO A 63 4.21 3.56 9.99
C PRO A 63 3.36 2.78 8.99
N PHE A 64 2.05 2.75 9.24
CA PHE A 64 1.11 2.14 8.31
C PHE A 64 -0.20 2.94 8.27
N ALA A 65 -0.96 2.74 7.21
CA ALA A 65 -2.32 3.26 7.07
C ALA A 65 -3.21 2.17 6.50
N ASP A 66 -4.41 2.03 7.05
CA ASP A 66 -5.39 1.05 6.61
C ASP A 66 -6.52 1.76 5.86
N TYR A 67 -6.96 1.15 4.77
CA TYR A 67 -8.00 1.70 3.90
C TYR A 67 -9.09 0.66 3.68
N LEU A 68 -10.34 1.12 3.57
CA LEU A 68 -11.47 0.23 3.27
C LEU A 68 -11.92 0.49 1.83
N VAL A 69 -11.88 -0.55 0.99
CA VAL A 69 -12.30 -0.48 -0.41
C VAL A 69 -13.17 -1.69 -0.71
N ASN A 70 -14.42 -1.43 -1.11
CA ASN A 70 -15.39 -2.47 -1.45
C ASN A 70 -15.52 -3.55 -0.36
N GLY A 71 -15.52 -3.13 0.90
CA GLY A 71 -15.66 -4.05 2.03
C GLY A 71 -14.39 -4.78 2.43
N VAL A 72 -13.29 -4.54 1.77
CA VAL A 72 -12.00 -5.17 2.06
C VAL A 72 -11.03 -4.14 2.63
N LYS A 73 -10.33 -4.51 3.70
CA LYS A 73 -9.32 -3.64 4.30
C LYS A 73 -7.95 -3.92 3.68
N TYR A 74 -7.25 -2.85 3.36
CA TYR A 74 -5.89 -2.92 2.81
C TYR A 74 -4.96 -2.11 3.68
N ARG A 75 -3.78 -2.65 3.93
CA ARG A 75 -2.75 -1.95 4.69
C ARG A 75 -1.62 -1.52 3.78
N VAL A 76 -1.22 -0.26 3.91
CA VAL A 76 -0.04 0.30 3.27
C VAL A 76 0.99 0.54 4.35
N ALA A 77 2.14 -0.14 4.26
CA ALA A 77 3.28 0.11 5.13
C ALA A 77 4.25 1.02 4.40
N TYR A 78 4.71 2.07 5.05
CA TYR A 78 5.59 3.05 4.42
C TYR A 78 6.66 3.53 5.41
N GLY A 79 7.76 4.06 4.87
CA GLY A 79 8.81 4.65 5.67
C GLY A 79 8.47 6.07 6.09
N THR A 80 9.19 6.61 7.05
CA THR A 80 9.01 7.98 7.52
C THR A 80 9.25 9.01 6.43
N ASN A 81 10.02 8.63 5.40
CA ASN A 81 10.30 9.49 4.25
C ASN A 81 9.22 9.39 3.15
N GLY A 82 8.25 8.47 3.28
CA GLY A 82 7.18 8.31 2.30
C GLY A 82 7.38 7.18 1.30
N PHE A 83 8.48 6.44 1.38
CA PHE A 83 8.71 5.27 0.53
C PHE A 83 7.75 4.14 0.91
N ILE A 84 6.99 3.61 -0.08
CA ILE A 84 6.05 2.53 0.18
C ILE A 84 6.81 1.21 0.26
N VAL A 85 6.75 0.60 1.43
CA VAL A 85 7.45 -0.65 1.73
C VAL A 85 6.63 -1.85 1.30
N SER A 86 5.34 -1.86 1.63
CA SER A 86 4.45 -2.98 1.35
C SER A 86 3.00 -2.52 1.24
N PHE A 87 2.18 -3.38 0.62
CA PHE A 87 0.75 -3.12 0.43
C PHE A 87 0.05 -4.48 0.30
N TYR A 88 -0.96 -4.72 1.11
CA TYR A 88 -1.62 -6.02 1.14
C TYR A 88 -3.00 -5.95 1.79
N PRO A 89 -3.91 -6.87 1.45
CA PRO A 89 -5.19 -6.98 2.16
C PRO A 89 -4.98 -7.61 3.55
N ILE A 90 -5.77 -7.16 4.54
CA ILE A 90 -5.62 -7.60 5.93
C ILE A 90 -6.86 -8.32 6.49
N ASP A 91 -7.87 -8.54 5.67
CA ASP A 91 -9.03 -9.35 6.12
C ASP A 91 -9.55 -10.28 5.04
#